data_c7b700a534e6ce2c8688c53027ff4af6
#
_entry.id   c7b700a534e6ce2c8688c53027ff4af6
#
_cell.length_a   1.000
_cell.length_b   1.000
_cell.length_c   1.000
_cell.angle_alpha   90.00
_cell.angle_beta   90.00
_cell.angle_gamma   90.00
#
_symmetry.space_group_name_H-M   'P 1'
#
loop_
_entity.id
_entity.type
_entity.pdbx_description
1 polymer ?
#
loop_
_entity_poly.entity_id
_entity_poly.type
_entity_poly.pdbx_seq_one_letter_code
_entity_poly.pdbx_strand_id
1 'polypeptide(L)'
;MRDQTRDRHAELLRHVAEISSILDQLDGAVEVFVERHGELSHAVAAAQACRSAVFDLKREMLRQYLDYRIATAEASAASMMQ
;
A
#
# COMPACT_ATOMS: atom_id res chain seq x y z
N MET A 1 -13.37 -21.31 14.10
CA MET A 1 -12.10 -20.66 14.44
C MET A 1 -11.15 -20.52 13.28
N ARG A 2 -11.02 -21.53 12.43
CA ARG A 2 -10.21 -21.45 11.21
C ARG A 2 -10.71 -20.37 10.26
N ASP A 3 -12.01 -20.18 10.23
CA ASP A 3 -12.66 -19.24 9.33
C ASP A 3 -12.33 -17.80 9.70
N GLN A 4 -12.18 -17.50 10.99
CA GLN A 4 -11.85 -16.15 11.44
C GLN A 4 -10.46 -15.71 10.97
N THR A 5 -9.49 -16.63 10.97
CA THR A 5 -8.14 -16.32 10.51
C THR A 5 -8.12 -16.07 9.01
N ARG A 6 -8.83 -16.90 8.24
CA ARG A 6 -8.98 -16.71 6.79
C ARG A 6 -9.70 -15.42 6.47
N ASP A 7 -10.77 -15.12 7.22
CA ASP A 7 -11.54 -13.91 7.03
C ASP A 7 -10.70 -12.66 7.30
N ARG A 8 -9.88 -12.68 8.35
CA ARG A 8 -8.98 -11.58 8.67
C ARG A 8 -7.92 -11.39 7.58
N HIS A 9 -7.39 -12.51 7.07
CA HIS A 9 -6.40 -12.46 6.00
C HIS A 9 -7.01 -11.89 4.72
N ALA A 10 -8.19 -12.37 4.35
CA ALA A 10 -8.91 -11.87 3.18
C ALA A 10 -9.27 -10.39 3.35
N GLU A 11 -9.69 -9.99 4.55
CA GLU A 11 -10.00 -8.61 4.85
C GLU A 11 -8.77 -7.71 4.75
N LEU A 12 -7.64 -8.16 5.29
CA LEU A 12 -6.38 -7.42 5.17
C LEU A 12 -5.99 -7.22 3.71
N LEU A 13 -6.06 -8.27 2.91
CA LEU A 13 -5.76 -8.21 1.49
C LEU A 13 -6.65 -7.21 0.77
N ARG A 14 -7.94 -7.23 1.08
CA ARG A 14 -8.91 -6.32 0.48
C ARG A 14 -8.59 -4.87 0.84
N HIS A 15 -8.29 -4.60 2.12
CA HIS A 15 -7.95 -3.26 2.58
C HIS A 15 -6.67 -2.75 1.92
N VAL A 16 -5.64 -3.59 1.84
CA VAL A 16 -4.39 -3.22 1.18
C VAL A 16 -4.65 -2.89 -0.29
N ALA A 17 -5.47 -3.69 -0.97
CA ALA A 17 -5.81 -3.44 -2.37
C ALA A 17 -6.60 -2.14 -2.55
N GLU A 18 -7.55 -1.86 -1.67
CA GLU A 18 -8.35 -0.63 -1.71
C GLU A 18 -7.47 0.60 -1.48
N ILE A 19 -6.62 0.57 -0.46
CA ILE A 19 -5.73 1.69 -0.16
C ILE A 19 -4.73 1.89 -1.30
N SER A 20 -4.19 0.82 -1.83
CA SER A 20 -3.26 0.88 -2.96
C SER A 20 -3.91 1.53 -4.18
N SER A 21 -5.17 1.19 -4.45
CA SER A 21 -5.94 1.80 -5.55
C SER A 21 -6.15 3.30 -5.33
N ILE A 22 -6.49 3.70 -4.11
CA ILE A 22 -6.68 5.11 -3.76
C ILE A 22 -5.36 5.88 -3.93
N LEU A 23 -4.25 5.29 -3.49
CA LEU A 23 -2.93 5.91 -3.63
C LEU A 23 -2.52 6.05 -5.10
N ASP A 24 -2.86 5.08 -5.94
CA ASP A 24 -2.60 5.16 -7.37
C ASP A 24 -3.41 6.29 -8.02
N GLN A 25 -4.67 6.45 -7.62
CA GLN A 25 -5.50 7.55 -8.11
C GLN A 25 -4.93 8.91 -7.68
N LEU A 26 -4.46 9.01 -6.44
CA LEU A 26 -3.85 10.23 -5.95
C LEU A 26 -2.57 10.56 -6.71
N ASP A 27 -1.73 9.56 -6.94
CA ASP A 27 -0.49 9.73 -7.70
C ASP A 27 -0.79 10.23 -9.12
N GLY A 28 -1.80 9.66 -9.79
CA GLY A 28 -2.23 10.11 -11.11
C GLY A 28 -2.75 11.54 -11.09
N ALA A 29 -3.52 11.92 -10.07
CA ALA A 29 -4.03 13.27 -9.93
C ALA A 29 -2.90 14.29 -9.73
N VAL A 30 -1.90 13.94 -8.94
CA VAL A 30 -0.72 14.79 -8.74
C VAL A 30 0.05 14.96 -10.05
N GLU A 31 0.21 13.90 -10.81
CA GLU A 31 0.89 13.96 -12.12
C GLU A 31 0.18 14.91 -13.08
N VAL A 32 -1.14 14.83 -13.17
CA VAL A 32 -1.93 15.73 -13.99
C VAL A 32 -1.79 17.18 -13.51
N PHE A 33 -1.79 17.39 -12.20
CA PHE A 33 -1.60 18.73 -11.62
C PHE A 33 -0.25 19.31 -12.03
N VAL A 34 0.83 18.52 -11.91
CA VAL A 34 2.17 18.97 -12.29
C VAL A 34 2.24 19.34 -13.77
N GLU A 35 1.62 18.54 -14.63
CA GLU A 35 1.60 18.82 -16.07
C GLU A 35 0.85 20.10 -16.40
N ARG A 36 -0.28 20.35 -15.73
CA ARG A 36 -1.14 21.50 -16.03
C ARG A 36 -0.68 22.79 -15.38
N HIS A 37 0.00 22.70 -14.25
CA HIS A 37 0.32 23.86 -13.42
C HIS A 37 1.80 23.99 -13.14
N GLY A 38 2.62 23.57 -14.12
CA GLY A 38 4.08 23.63 -13.98
C GLY A 38 4.64 25.02 -13.74
N GLU A 39 3.86 26.07 -14.14
CA GLU A 39 4.23 27.46 -13.89
C GLU A 39 4.10 27.86 -12.41
N LEU A 40 3.35 27.10 -11.61
CA LEU A 40 3.15 27.38 -10.19
C LEU A 40 4.18 26.58 -9.38
N SER A 41 5.44 27.03 -9.39
CA SER A 41 6.56 26.25 -8.85
C SER A 41 6.39 25.79 -7.41
N HIS A 42 5.82 26.64 -6.54
CA HIS A 42 5.59 26.25 -5.13
C HIS A 42 4.54 25.15 -5.01
N ALA A 43 3.46 25.27 -5.78
CA ALA A 43 2.40 24.26 -5.77
C ALA A 43 2.89 22.95 -6.36
N VAL A 44 3.70 23.01 -7.42
CA VAL A 44 4.29 21.82 -8.05
C VAL A 44 5.24 21.13 -7.07
N ALA A 45 6.07 21.87 -6.35
CA ALA A 45 6.98 21.31 -5.35
C ALA A 45 6.19 20.60 -4.26
N ALA A 46 5.09 21.19 -3.78
CA ALA A 46 4.23 20.56 -2.78
C ALA A 46 3.57 19.29 -3.31
N ALA A 47 3.12 19.31 -4.57
CA ALA A 47 2.52 18.13 -5.20
C ALA A 47 3.52 17.00 -5.36
N GLN A 48 4.77 17.31 -5.74
CA GLN A 48 5.82 16.32 -5.87
C GLN A 48 6.21 15.74 -4.51
N ALA A 49 6.23 16.54 -3.45
CA ALA A 49 6.47 16.06 -2.10
C ALA A 49 5.36 15.10 -1.67
N CYS A 50 4.10 15.40 -1.98
CA CYS A 50 2.97 14.52 -1.73
C CYS A 50 3.12 13.19 -2.47
N ARG A 51 3.50 13.24 -3.74
CA ARG A 51 3.73 12.04 -4.56
C ARG A 51 4.81 11.14 -3.94
N SER A 52 5.90 11.73 -3.47
CA SER A 52 6.97 11.01 -2.81
C SER A 52 6.49 10.33 -1.53
N ALA A 53 5.68 11.04 -0.72
CA ALA A 53 5.10 10.48 0.50
C ALA A 53 4.16 9.32 0.21
N VAL A 54 3.35 9.44 -0.85
CA VAL A 54 2.46 8.36 -1.30
C VAL A 54 3.27 7.12 -1.71
N PHE A 55 4.35 7.32 -2.44
CA PHE A 55 5.23 6.24 -2.86
C PHE A 55 5.83 5.52 -1.65
N ASP A 56 6.34 6.27 -0.66
CA ASP A 56 6.92 5.70 0.55
C ASP A 56 5.87 4.92 1.36
N LEU A 57 4.65 5.44 1.43
CA LEU A 57 3.56 4.76 2.12
C LEU A 57 3.21 3.43 1.44
N LYS A 58 3.16 3.40 0.12
CA LYS A 58 2.90 2.17 -0.64
C LYS A 58 3.99 1.13 -0.38
N ARG A 59 5.25 1.54 -0.36
CA ARG A 59 6.37 0.65 -0.06
C ARG A 59 6.26 0.07 1.33
N GLU A 60 5.92 0.89 2.32
CA GLU A 60 5.78 0.45 3.71
C GLU A 60 4.63 -0.54 3.85
N MET A 61 3.49 -0.25 3.24
CA MET A 61 2.34 -1.16 3.25
C MET A 61 2.68 -2.51 2.64
N LEU A 62 3.35 -2.49 1.50
CA LEU A 62 3.74 -3.72 0.81
C LEU A 62 4.73 -4.53 1.66
N ARG A 63 5.70 -3.85 2.29
CA ARG A 63 6.66 -4.51 3.17
C ARG A 63 5.96 -5.19 4.33
N GLN A 64 5.05 -4.49 5.01
CA GLN A 64 4.31 -5.06 6.13
C GLN A 64 3.45 -6.25 5.70
N TYR A 65 2.83 -6.15 4.54
CA TYR A 65 2.04 -7.23 3.99
C TYR A 65 2.89 -8.47 3.72
N LEU A 66 4.07 -8.27 3.12
CA LEU A 66 5.00 -9.38 2.84
C LEU A 66 5.51 -10.01 4.13
N ASP A 67 5.87 -9.19 5.13
CA ASP A 67 6.30 -9.69 6.43
C ASP A 67 5.20 -10.54 7.09
N TYR A 68 3.96 -10.10 6.99
CA TYR A 68 2.81 -10.84 7.50
C TYR A 68 2.67 -12.18 6.80
N ARG A 69 2.81 -12.21 5.48
CA ARG A 69 2.71 -13.45 4.70
C ARG A 69 3.83 -14.43 5.06
N ILE A 70 5.03 -13.94 5.24
CA ILE A 70 6.17 -14.76 5.62
C ILE A 70 5.93 -15.37 7.00
N ALA A 71 5.52 -14.55 7.97
CA ALA A 71 5.24 -15.03 9.32
C ALA A 71 4.13 -16.09 9.32
N THR A 72 3.08 -15.89 8.54
CA THR A 72 1.98 -16.85 8.41
C THR A 72 2.44 -18.14 7.78
N ALA A 73 3.27 -18.08 6.74
CA ALA A 73 3.82 -19.25 6.08
C ALA A 73 4.74 -20.03 7.01
N GLU A 74 5.59 -19.37 7.78
CA GLU A 74 6.47 -20.00 8.76
C GLU A 74 5.67 -20.69 9.86
N ALA A 75 4.63 -20.05 10.38
CA ALA A 75 3.76 -20.65 11.39
C ALA A 75 3.06 -21.88 10.84
N SER A 76 2.59 -21.82 9.59
CA SER A 76 1.95 -22.94 8.92
C SER A 76 2.92 -24.11 8.72
N ALA A 77 4.14 -23.83 8.28
CA ALA A 77 5.17 -24.84 8.08
C ALA A 77 5.56 -25.50 9.40
N ALA A 78 5.73 -24.72 10.47
CA ALA A 78 6.04 -25.23 11.80
C ALA A 78 4.91 -26.15 12.31
N SER A 79 3.67 -25.78 12.06
CA SER A 79 2.50 -26.57 12.43
C SER A 79 2.47 -27.90 11.68
N MET A 80 2.86 -27.90 10.42
CA MET A 80 2.88 -29.12 9.59
C MET A 80 4.00 -30.09 9.99
N MET A 81 5.08 -29.59 10.56
CA MET A 81 6.21 -30.42 10.98
C MET A 81 5.98 -31.11 12.32
N GLN A 82 4.97 -30.74 13.07
CA GLN A 82 4.57 -31.41 14.31
C GLN A 82 3.55 -32.49 14.04
#